data_9f834eb6b14a57173feb9239573e3be9
#
_entry.id   9f834eb6b14a57173feb9239573e3be9
#
_cell.length_a   1.000
_cell.length_b   1.000
_cell.length_c   1.000
_cell.angle_alpha   90.00
_cell.angle_beta   90.00
_cell.angle_gamma   90.00
#
_symmetry.space_group_name_H-M   'P 1'
#
loop_
_entity.id
_entity.type
_entity.pdbx_description
1 polymer ?
#
loop_
_entity_poly.entity_id
_entity_poly.type
_entity_poly.pdbx_seq_one_letter_code
_entity_poly.pdbx_strand_id
1 'polypeptide(L)'
;LNSIIKSVMSLLTLVSVESSDFVKGIFEPSSGVPTKEVSSTLNPPRDFNKKSVKILSLDGGGVKGIISARILQEFEKCTGKPIAKIFDVMGGTSTGALQTLFLSTPGENGNSKYTAKELTAIYRKHMKDVFQNTFWQRLKSGWGYFSPKHSSKGIGKMANEYLKKAELKEAISPIILLSIDLNNARPHFFQSERAKEDPSQNYLSKDLATAVTAAPIFFSPQILKNSLGEEKIIMDAGIVVNNPTIQVISEAHKLYPKMDNLLIVSIGTGKNKFNFHPRKMLNAGAITWMEDFKLFKFMIVAEVQDPDVVLNDIYDENRKNKNYYRLEPELTENTSEIDNASDKNMGELYEITEKYIHDNAAEIAEICEKLKKD
;
A
#
# COMPACT_ATOMS: atom_id res chain seq x y z
N LEU A 1 12.48 31.09 1.25
CA LEU A 1 12.82 30.41 2.51
C LEU A 1 11.68 30.53 3.53
N ASN A 2 11.14 31.74 3.78
CA ASN A 2 10.04 31.94 4.72
C ASN A 2 8.73 31.22 4.33
N SER A 3 8.44 31.05 3.03
CA SER A 3 7.28 30.30 2.54
C SER A 3 7.44 28.80 2.81
N ILE A 4 8.63 28.25 2.60
CA ILE A 4 8.93 26.83 2.82
C ILE A 4 8.89 26.51 4.32
N ILE A 5 9.45 27.38 5.17
CA ILE A 5 9.42 27.20 6.63
C ILE A 5 7.98 27.27 7.16
N LYS A 6 7.15 28.18 6.66
CA LYS A 6 5.73 28.24 7.03
C LYS A 6 4.97 26.98 6.61
N SER A 7 5.25 26.44 5.44
CA SER A 7 4.61 25.19 4.96
C SER A 7 5.01 23.97 5.80
N VAL A 8 6.30 23.85 6.17
CA VAL A 8 6.78 22.76 7.02
C VAL A 8 6.23 22.86 8.45
N MET A 9 6.16 24.06 9.02
CA MET A 9 5.58 24.28 10.34
C MET A 9 4.09 24.02 10.39
N SER A 10 3.35 24.34 9.31
CA SER A 10 1.92 24.01 9.17
C SER A 10 1.67 22.50 9.11
N LEU A 11 2.54 21.73 8.43
CA LEU A 11 2.46 20.28 8.40
C LEU A 11 2.68 19.65 9.79
N LEU A 12 3.68 20.13 10.53
CA LEU A 12 4.00 19.63 11.87
C LEU A 12 2.90 19.95 12.90
N THR A 13 2.20 21.08 12.74
CA THR A 13 1.08 21.45 13.63
C THR A 13 -0.17 20.61 13.34
N LEU A 14 -0.41 20.23 12.09
CA LEU A 14 -1.53 19.35 11.70
C LEU A 14 -1.38 17.92 12.26
N VAL A 15 -0.17 17.39 12.30
CA VAL A 15 0.08 16.04 12.84
C VAL A 15 -0.16 15.95 14.35
N SER A 16 0.00 17.05 15.11
CA SER A 16 -0.12 17.04 16.58
C SER A 16 -1.53 17.30 17.12
N VAL A 17 -2.45 17.88 16.32
CA VAL A 17 -3.78 18.29 16.80
C VAL A 17 -4.88 17.26 16.49
N GLU A 18 -4.72 16.42 15.46
CA GLU A 18 -5.78 15.52 14.99
C GLU A 18 -5.70 14.08 15.52
N SER A 19 -4.67 13.72 16.32
CA SER A 19 -4.58 12.37 16.86
C SER A 19 -5.75 12.00 17.78
N SER A 20 -6.34 12.96 18.51
CA SER A 20 -7.48 12.69 19.39
C SER A 20 -8.82 12.55 18.64
N ASP A 21 -9.01 13.29 17.54
CA ASP A 21 -10.23 13.22 16.73
C ASP A 21 -10.18 12.07 15.71
N PHE A 22 -8.98 11.71 15.28
CA PHE A 22 -8.76 10.53 14.43
C PHE A 22 -9.18 9.23 15.12
N VAL A 23 -8.86 9.07 16.41
CA VAL A 23 -9.26 7.90 17.20
C VAL A 23 -10.78 7.88 17.44
N LYS A 24 -11.43 9.02 17.65
CA LYS A 24 -12.89 9.09 17.81
C LYS A 24 -13.64 8.76 16.53
N GLY A 25 -13.16 9.21 15.36
CA GLY A 25 -13.79 8.91 14.07
C GLY A 25 -13.69 7.43 13.65
N ILE A 26 -12.79 6.64 14.24
CA ILE A 26 -12.64 5.21 13.97
C ILE A 26 -13.75 4.38 14.64
N PHE A 27 -14.34 4.84 15.74
CA PHE A 27 -15.27 4.06 16.58
C PHE A 27 -16.73 4.53 16.56
N GLU A 28 -17.11 5.56 15.82
CA GLU A 28 -18.52 5.90 15.68
C GLU A 28 -19.22 5.03 14.62
N PRO A 29 -20.23 4.22 14.99
CA PRO A 29 -21.00 3.46 14.01
C PRO A 29 -21.87 4.43 13.21
N SER A 30 -21.64 4.53 11.89
CA SER A 30 -22.54 5.24 10.99
C SER A 30 -23.91 4.55 10.97
N SER A 31 -24.93 5.27 11.39
CA SER A 31 -26.34 4.84 11.40
C SER A 31 -26.82 4.50 9.97
N GLY A 32 -27.29 3.25 9.84
CA GLY A 32 -28.27 2.74 8.90
C GLY A 32 -28.28 3.25 7.46
N VAL A 33 -27.65 2.48 6.55
CA VAL A 33 -27.93 2.56 5.10
C VAL A 33 -28.82 1.36 4.71
N PRO A 34 -29.96 1.57 4.05
CA PRO A 34 -30.81 0.48 3.61
C PRO A 34 -30.16 -0.28 2.46
N THR A 35 -30.05 -1.61 2.60
CA THR A 35 -29.58 -2.52 1.56
C THR A 35 -30.59 -2.62 0.43
N LYS A 36 -30.28 -2.06 -0.74
CA LYS A 36 -30.94 -2.43 -2.01
C LYS A 36 -30.06 -3.45 -2.74
N GLU A 37 -30.64 -4.60 -3.02
CA GLU A 37 -30.01 -5.63 -3.86
C GLU A 37 -29.75 -5.08 -5.26
N VAL A 38 -28.49 -5.04 -5.66
CA VAL A 38 -28.06 -4.83 -7.04
C VAL A 38 -27.41 -6.13 -7.51
N SER A 39 -28.16 -6.84 -8.38
CA SER A 39 -27.72 -8.07 -9.06
C SER A 39 -26.55 -7.78 -10.00
N SER A 40 -25.35 -8.25 -9.67
CA SER A 40 -24.25 -8.41 -10.62
C SER A 40 -23.83 -9.88 -10.69
N THR A 41 -23.97 -10.46 -11.89
CA THR A 41 -23.97 -11.91 -12.17
C THR A 41 -22.59 -12.54 -12.37
N LEU A 42 -21.50 -12.06 -11.75
CA LEU A 42 -20.14 -12.57 -12.03
C LEU A 42 -19.39 -13.17 -10.83
N ASN A 43 -19.80 -12.91 -9.61
CA ASN A 43 -19.25 -13.58 -8.42
C ASN A 43 -20.39 -13.95 -7.46
N PRO A 44 -20.35 -15.11 -6.80
CA PRO A 44 -21.31 -15.41 -5.75
C PRO A 44 -21.23 -14.32 -4.68
N PRO A 45 -22.36 -13.91 -4.07
CA PRO A 45 -22.37 -12.91 -3.01
C PRO A 45 -21.44 -13.34 -1.87
N ARG A 46 -20.57 -12.42 -1.41
CA ARG A 46 -19.70 -12.69 -0.27
C ARG A 46 -20.51 -12.84 1.01
N ASP A 47 -20.14 -13.82 1.80
CA ASP A 47 -20.70 -14.00 3.15
C ASP A 47 -20.00 -13.04 4.14
N PHE A 48 -20.59 -11.88 4.36
CA PHE A 48 -20.15 -10.93 5.38
C PHE A 48 -20.51 -11.35 6.82
N ASN A 49 -21.16 -12.51 7.04
CA ASN A 49 -21.39 -13.10 8.37
C ASN A 49 -20.26 -14.07 8.78
N LYS A 50 -19.20 -14.16 7.99
CA LYS A 50 -18.05 -15.01 8.25
C LYS A 50 -17.44 -14.69 9.62
N LYS A 51 -17.13 -15.74 10.41
CA LYS A 51 -16.54 -15.60 11.74
C LYS A 51 -15.01 -15.56 11.76
N SER A 52 -14.39 -16.22 10.81
CA SER A 52 -12.94 -16.22 10.64
C SER A 52 -12.57 -15.44 9.37
N VAL A 53 -11.85 -14.34 9.52
CA VAL A 53 -11.52 -13.40 8.44
C VAL A 53 -10.00 -13.34 8.26
N LYS A 54 -9.55 -13.35 7.01
CA LYS A 54 -8.15 -13.29 6.63
C LYS A 54 -7.88 -11.97 5.93
N ILE A 55 -6.92 -11.19 6.41
CA ILE A 55 -6.57 -9.92 5.79
C ILE A 55 -5.12 -9.91 5.31
N LEU A 56 -4.90 -9.19 4.21
CA LEU A 56 -3.58 -8.91 3.64
C LEU A 56 -3.32 -7.41 3.67
N SER A 57 -2.21 -7.03 4.26
CA SER A 57 -1.71 -5.66 4.28
C SER A 57 -0.38 -5.58 3.52
N LEU A 58 -0.26 -4.63 2.59
CA LEU A 58 0.91 -4.44 1.74
C LEU A 58 1.46 -3.03 1.89
N ASP A 59 2.70 -2.91 2.35
CA ASP A 59 3.36 -1.64 2.57
C ASP A 59 3.74 -0.90 1.28
N GLY A 60 3.95 0.40 1.41
CA GLY A 60 4.62 1.23 0.42
C GLY A 60 6.13 0.96 0.33
N GLY A 61 6.73 1.33 -0.81
CA GLY A 61 8.19 1.16 -0.96
C GLY A 61 8.74 1.23 -2.39
N GLY A 62 7.96 1.69 -3.36
CA GLY A 62 8.41 1.88 -4.74
C GLY A 62 8.86 0.57 -5.40
N VAL A 63 10.09 0.53 -5.95
CA VAL A 63 10.65 -0.67 -6.61
C VAL A 63 10.75 -1.88 -5.68
N LYS A 64 10.85 -1.66 -4.38
CA LYS A 64 10.97 -2.71 -3.36
C LYS A 64 9.69 -3.55 -3.21
N GLY A 65 8.58 -3.14 -3.83
CA GLY A 65 7.38 -3.96 -3.96
C GLY A 65 7.60 -5.31 -4.65
N ILE A 66 8.74 -5.53 -5.33
CA ILE A 66 9.12 -6.86 -5.84
C ILE A 66 9.25 -7.89 -4.70
N ILE A 67 9.61 -7.47 -3.49
CA ILE A 67 9.72 -8.30 -2.29
C ILE A 67 8.36 -8.88 -1.93
N SER A 68 7.37 -8.01 -1.71
CA SER A 68 6.00 -8.44 -1.36
C SER A 68 5.39 -9.28 -2.47
N ALA A 69 5.54 -8.88 -3.74
CA ALA A 69 5.07 -9.66 -4.89
C ALA A 69 5.68 -11.08 -4.93
N ARG A 70 6.97 -11.23 -4.57
CA ARG A 70 7.63 -12.54 -4.53
C ARG A 70 7.16 -13.41 -3.35
N ILE A 71 7.00 -12.82 -2.16
CA ILE A 71 6.46 -13.54 -0.99
C ILE A 71 5.05 -14.06 -1.27
N LEU A 72 4.19 -13.27 -1.90
CA LEU A 72 2.83 -13.65 -2.26
C LEU A 72 2.77 -14.88 -3.19
N GLN A 73 3.81 -15.15 -3.99
CA GLN A 73 3.86 -16.37 -4.81
C GLN A 73 3.88 -17.63 -3.95
N GLU A 74 4.51 -17.59 -2.76
CA GLU A 74 4.51 -18.75 -1.87
C GLU A 74 3.10 -19.07 -1.35
N PHE A 75 2.29 -18.03 -1.10
CA PHE A 75 0.90 -18.23 -0.67
C PHE A 75 0.02 -18.79 -1.79
N GLU A 76 0.17 -18.33 -3.02
CA GLU A 76 -0.52 -18.92 -4.18
C GLU A 76 -0.09 -20.38 -4.41
N LYS A 77 1.22 -20.64 -4.29
CA LYS A 77 1.78 -22.00 -4.46
C LYS A 77 1.26 -22.96 -3.41
N CYS A 78 1.24 -22.59 -2.14
CA CYS A 78 0.85 -23.48 -1.05
C CYS A 78 -0.67 -23.70 -0.95
N THR A 79 -1.47 -22.69 -1.33
CA THR A 79 -2.94 -22.79 -1.26
C THR A 79 -3.59 -23.27 -2.56
N GLY A 80 -2.89 -23.13 -3.69
CA GLY A 80 -3.45 -23.38 -5.03
C GLY A 80 -4.52 -22.37 -5.46
N LYS A 81 -4.68 -21.27 -4.73
CA LYS A 81 -5.69 -20.23 -4.98
C LYS A 81 -5.02 -18.89 -5.31
N PRO A 82 -5.60 -18.04 -6.18
CA PRO A 82 -5.11 -16.69 -6.39
C PRO A 82 -5.28 -15.84 -5.11
N ILE A 83 -4.41 -14.86 -4.87
CA ILE A 83 -4.38 -14.05 -3.65
C ILE A 83 -5.76 -13.49 -3.27
N ALA A 84 -6.50 -12.94 -4.23
CA ALA A 84 -7.82 -12.38 -3.96
C ALA A 84 -8.90 -13.41 -3.59
N LYS A 85 -8.61 -14.71 -3.66
CA LYS A 85 -9.46 -15.80 -3.17
C LYS A 85 -8.97 -16.36 -1.83
N ILE A 86 -7.75 -16.01 -1.42
CA ILE A 86 -7.16 -16.40 -0.14
C ILE A 86 -7.58 -15.45 0.96
N PHE A 87 -7.53 -14.12 0.68
CA PHE A 87 -7.79 -13.08 1.66
C PHE A 87 -9.20 -12.48 1.49
N ASP A 88 -9.86 -12.22 2.60
CA ASP A 88 -11.20 -11.65 2.66
C ASP A 88 -11.19 -10.14 2.47
N VAL A 89 -10.14 -9.46 2.95
CA VAL A 89 -9.89 -8.03 2.73
C VAL A 89 -8.41 -7.84 2.42
N MET A 90 -8.11 -7.01 1.45
CA MET A 90 -6.75 -6.64 1.11
C MET A 90 -6.58 -5.12 1.13
N GLY A 91 -5.43 -4.64 1.57
CA GLY A 91 -5.15 -3.22 1.52
C GLY A 91 -3.70 -2.91 1.25
N GLY A 92 -3.44 -1.70 0.78
CA GLY A 92 -2.08 -1.29 0.46
C GLY A 92 -1.88 0.20 0.39
N THR A 93 -0.62 0.60 0.56
CA THR A 93 -0.14 1.97 0.36
C THR A 93 0.84 1.98 -0.81
N SER A 94 0.80 3.00 -1.67
CA SER A 94 1.79 3.19 -2.74
C SER A 94 1.93 1.94 -3.63
N THR A 95 3.13 1.35 -3.70
CA THR A 95 3.38 0.10 -4.42
C THR A 95 2.50 -1.05 -3.91
N GLY A 96 2.18 -1.11 -2.60
CA GLY A 96 1.24 -2.08 -2.03
C GLY A 96 -0.19 -1.87 -2.54
N ALA A 97 -0.64 -0.62 -2.68
CA ALA A 97 -1.94 -0.30 -3.27
C ALA A 97 -2.00 -0.70 -4.75
N LEU A 98 -0.91 -0.48 -5.49
CA LEU A 98 -0.78 -0.93 -6.87
C LEU A 98 -0.92 -2.46 -6.97
N GLN A 99 -0.23 -3.21 -6.13
CA GLN A 99 -0.33 -4.68 -6.06
C GLN A 99 -1.74 -5.14 -5.74
N THR A 100 -2.37 -4.50 -4.75
CA THR A 100 -3.76 -4.78 -4.36
C THR A 100 -4.72 -4.61 -5.55
N LEU A 101 -4.58 -3.54 -6.34
CA LEU A 101 -5.36 -3.32 -7.57
C LEU A 101 -5.14 -4.44 -8.60
N PHE A 102 -3.88 -4.80 -8.87
CA PHE A 102 -3.59 -5.86 -9.83
C PHE A 102 -4.17 -7.20 -9.42
N LEU A 103 -3.93 -7.60 -8.17
CA LEU A 103 -4.35 -8.90 -7.62
C LEU A 103 -5.88 -9.01 -7.47
N SER A 104 -6.60 -7.89 -7.36
CA SER A 104 -8.06 -7.85 -7.28
C SER A 104 -8.75 -7.59 -8.63
N THR A 105 -7.99 -7.30 -9.71
CA THR A 105 -8.56 -7.06 -11.03
C THR A 105 -9.28 -8.31 -11.53
N PRO A 106 -10.56 -8.20 -11.96
CA PRO A 106 -11.31 -9.33 -12.45
C PRO A 106 -10.72 -9.90 -13.74
N GLY A 107 -10.62 -11.20 -13.78
CA GLY A 107 -10.29 -12.01 -14.93
C GLY A 107 -11.45 -12.88 -15.36
N GLU A 108 -11.18 -13.93 -16.11
CA GLU A 108 -12.17 -14.88 -16.55
C GLU A 108 -12.63 -15.79 -15.40
N ASN A 109 -13.89 -16.25 -15.47
CA ASN A 109 -14.48 -17.20 -14.52
C ASN A 109 -14.42 -16.76 -13.03
N GLY A 110 -14.47 -15.44 -12.75
CA GLY A 110 -14.46 -14.90 -11.40
C GLY A 110 -13.12 -15.07 -10.66
N ASN A 111 -12.03 -15.38 -11.36
CA ASN A 111 -10.69 -15.41 -10.83
C ASN A 111 -10.00 -14.06 -11.02
N SER A 112 -8.87 -13.85 -10.32
CA SER A 112 -7.99 -12.72 -10.59
C SER A 112 -7.40 -12.83 -12.00
N LYS A 113 -7.29 -11.70 -12.66
CA LYS A 113 -6.62 -11.61 -13.96
C LYS A 113 -5.12 -11.83 -13.85
N TYR A 114 -4.54 -11.50 -12.71
CA TYR A 114 -3.10 -11.58 -12.47
C TYR A 114 -2.80 -12.41 -11.23
N THR A 115 -1.84 -13.31 -11.36
CA THR A 115 -1.21 -14.03 -10.26
C THR A 115 -0.08 -13.21 -9.65
N ALA A 116 0.37 -13.55 -8.45
CA ALA A 116 1.55 -12.94 -7.82
C ALA A 116 2.83 -13.15 -8.67
N LYS A 117 2.91 -14.26 -9.42
CA LYS A 117 4.02 -14.51 -10.36
C LYS A 117 4.02 -13.52 -11.52
N GLU A 118 2.87 -13.29 -12.13
CA GLU A 118 2.73 -12.31 -13.22
C GLU A 118 2.96 -10.89 -12.71
N LEU A 119 2.49 -10.56 -11.50
CA LEU A 119 2.79 -9.28 -10.84
C LEU A 119 4.29 -9.05 -10.70
N THR A 120 5.05 -10.06 -10.23
CA THR A 120 6.51 -9.98 -10.14
C THR A 120 7.16 -9.74 -11.52
N ALA A 121 6.66 -10.40 -12.56
CA ALA A 121 7.15 -10.20 -13.92
C ALA A 121 6.85 -8.78 -14.44
N ILE A 122 5.66 -8.23 -14.12
CA ILE A 122 5.28 -6.85 -14.44
C ILE A 122 6.24 -5.86 -13.76
N TYR A 123 6.57 -6.06 -12.49
CA TYR A 123 7.55 -5.23 -11.77
C TYR A 123 8.91 -5.24 -12.47
N ARG A 124 9.45 -6.42 -12.79
CA ARG A 124 10.74 -6.56 -13.47
C ARG A 124 10.75 -5.88 -14.85
N LYS A 125 9.64 -5.95 -15.58
CA LYS A 125 9.51 -5.38 -16.92
C LYS A 125 9.41 -3.85 -16.91
N HIS A 126 8.62 -3.27 -15.96
CA HIS A 126 8.17 -1.89 -16.08
C HIS A 126 8.80 -0.90 -15.10
N MET A 127 9.39 -1.36 -13.97
CA MET A 127 9.91 -0.43 -12.97
C MET A 127 11.00 0.50 -13.50
N LYS A 128 11.79 0.06 -14.49
CA LYS A 128 12.73 0.96 -15.18
C LYS A 128 12.03 2.12 -15.88
N ASP A 129 10.93 1.85 -16.57
CA ASP A 129 10.15 2.88 -17.28
C ASP A 129 9.43 3.81 -16.30
N VAL A 130 8.97 3.26 -15.17
CA VAL A 130 8.30 4.01 -14.10
C VAL A 130 9.26 5.01 -13.44
N PHE A 131 10.48 4.57 -13.12
CA PHE A 131 11.49 5.38 -12.44
C PHE A 131 12.57 5.90 -13.40
N GLN A 132 12.23 6.02 -14.70
CA GLN A 132 13.15 6.54 -15.69
C GLN A 132 13.41 8.03 -15.49
N ASN A 133 14.69 8.39 -15.39
CA ASN A 133 15.14 9.77 -15.34
C ASN A 133 16.07 10.05 -16.53
N THR A 134 15.66 10.94 -17.42
CA THR A 134 16.58 11.51 -18.41
C THR A 134 17.52 12.51 -17.72
N PHE A 135 18.72 12.71 -18.25
CA PHE A 135 19.66 13.72 -17.78
C PHE A 135 19.00 15.11 -17.68
N TRP A 136 18.23 15.49 -18.69
CA TRP A 136 17.51 16.76 -18.75
C TRP A 136 16.43 16.89 -17.66
N GLN A 137 15.79 15.78 -17.31
CA GLN A 137 14.79 15.76 -16.25
C GLN A 137 15.46 15.94 -14.87
N ARG A 138 16.59 15.32 -14.64
CA ARG A 138 17.42 15.51 -13.43
C ARG A 138 17.86 16.97 -13.28
N LEU A 139 18.37 17.56 -14.37
CA LEU A 139 18.82 18.95 -14.37
C LEU A 139 17.64 19.90 -14.12
N LYS A 140 16.50 19.72 -14.79
CA LYS A 140 15.30 20.56 -14.65
C LYS A 140 14.67 20.43 -13.27
N SER A 141 14.65 19.25 -12.68
CA SER A 141 14.07 19.02 -11.35
C SER A 141 15.02 19.42 -10.21
N GLY A 142 16.29 19.71 -10.50
CA GLY A 142 17.28 19.92 -9.45
C GLY A 142 17.32 18.73 -8.49
N TRP A 143 17.34 17.50 -9.03
CA TRP A 143 17.25 16.24 -8.23
C TRP A 143 16.01 16.14 -7.34
N GLY A 144 14.90 16.79 -7.71
CA GLY A 144 13.65 16.77 -6.96
C GLY A 144 13.43 17.97 -6.03
N TYR A 145 14.34 18.93 -5.99
CA TYR A 145 14.20 20.13 -5.17
C TYR A 145 13.26 21.18 -5.80
N PHE A 146 13.18 21.27 -7.12
CA PHE A 146 12.38 22.29 -7.81
C PHE A 146 11.14 21.71 -8.51
N SER A 147 11.14 20.44 -8.86
CA SER A 147 10.00 19.72 -9.41
C SER A 147 10.16 18.21 -9.17
N PRO A 148 9.10 17.40 -9.37
CA PRO A 148 9.18 15.96 -9.15
C PRO A 148 10.33 15.28 -9.90
N LYS A 149 10.95 14.29 -9.27
CA LYS A 149 12.07 13.53 -9.83
C LYS A 149 11.67 12.78 -11.10
N HIS A 150 10.45 12.20 -11.12
CA HIS A 150 9.98 11.30 -12.17
C HIS A 150 8.69 11.80 -12.81
N SER A 151 8.45 11.39 -14.05
CA SER A 151 7.18 11.61 -14.74
C SER A 151 6.20 10.47 -14.44
N SER A 152 4.95 10.78 -14.14
CA SER A 152 3.88 9.78 -13.97
C SER A 152 3.54 9.01 -15.26
N LYS A 153 4.15 9.36 -16.42
CA LYS A 153 3.88 8.69 -17.70
C LYS A 153 4.23 7.19 -17.69
N GLY A 154 5.30 6.79 -16.99
CA GLY A 154 5.72 5.39 -16.93
C GLY A 154 4.67 4.53 -16.20
N ILE A 155 4.23 4.98 -15.02
CA ILE A 155 3.18 4.29 -14.27
C ILE A 155 1.85 4.31 -15.01
N GLY A 156 1.48 5.44 -15.62
CA GLY A 156 0.26 5.56 -16.43
C GLY A 156 0.25 4.64 -17.64
N LYS A 157 1.38 4.46 -18.33
CA LYS A 157 1.52 3.50 -19.44
C LYS A 157 1.30 2.07 -18.96
N MET A 158 1.97 1.67 -17.89
CA MET A 158 1.79 0.35 -17.27
C MET A 158 0.34 0.13 -16.82
N ALA A 159 -0.25 1.08 -16.10
CA ALA A 159 -1.64 0.98 -15.66
C ALA A 159 -2.64 0.86 -16.83
N ASN A 160 -2.44 1.62 -17.91
CA ASN A 160 -3.27 1.51 -19.11
C ASN A 160 -3.12 0.16 -19.82
N GLU A 161 -1.90 -0.41 -19.89
CA GLU A 161 -1.64 -1.71 -20.52
C GLU A 161 -2.39 -2.84 -19.79
N TYR A 162 -2.34 -2.84 -18.45
CA TYR A 162 -2.79 -3.96 -17.64
C TYR A 162 -4.20 -3.77 -17.04
N LEU A 163 -4.54 -2.60 -16.50
CA LEU A 163 -5.82 -2.36 -15.82
C LEU A 163 -6.92 -1.86 -16.76
N LYS A 164 -6.55 -1.25 -17.88
CA LYS A 164 -7.47 -0.87 -18.99
C LYS A 164 -8.71 -0.10 -18.49
N LYS A 165 -9.88 -0.75 -18.56
CA LYS A 165 -11.19 -0.20 -18.19
C LYS A 165 -11.72 -0.73 -16.86
N ALA A 166 -10.92 -1.53 -16.13
CA ALA A 166 -11.35 -2.04 -14.83
C ALA A 166 -11.68 -0.88 -13.87
N GLU A 167 -12.74 -1.05 -13.12
CA GLU A 167 -13.22 -0.09 -12.14
C GLU A 167 -13.01 -0.61 -10.70
N LEU A 168 -12.88 0.29 -9.73
CA LEU A 168 -12.68 -0.07 -8.33
C LEU A 168 -13.77 -0.99 -7.80
N LYS A 169 -15.04 -0.72 -8.13
CA LYS A 169 -16.20 -1.52 -7.72
C LYS A 169 -16.17 -2.97 -8.24
N GLU A 170 -15.38 -3.24 -9.30
CA GLU A 170 -15.29 -4.57 -9.91
C GLU A 170 -14.27 -5.47 -9.21
N ALA A 171 -13.55 -4.96 -8.20
CA ALA A 171 -12.59 -5.75 -7.44
C ALA A 171 -13.21 -7.04 -6.93
N ILE A 172 -12.53 -8.17 -7.21
CA ILE A 172 -13.04 -9.51 -6.85
C ILE A 172 -12.92 -9.83 -5.36
N SER A 173 -12.17 -9.04 -4.62
CA SER A 173 -12.04 -9.05 -3.16
C SER A 173 -12.23 -7.64 -2.63
N PRO A 174 -12.82 -7.42 -1.45
CA PRO A 174 -12.81 -6.14 -0.79
C PRO A 174 -11.41 -5.58 -0.69
N ILE A 175 -11.20 -4.37 -1.20
CA ILE A 175 -9.90 -3.69 -1.14
C ILE A 175 -10.03 -2.29 -0.57
N ILE A 176 -8.96 -1.87 0.13
CA ILE A 176 -8.77 -0.51 0.61
C ILE A 176 -7.41 0.01 0.13
N LEU A 177 -7.41 1.15 -0.55
CA LEU A 177 -6.19 1.80 -1.06
C LEU A 177 -6.00 3.13 -0.35
N LEU A 178 -4.83 3.34 0.20
CA LEU A 178 -4.53 4.50 0.99
C LEU A 178 -3.98 5.64 0.14
N SER A 179 -4.45 6.84 0.42
CA SER A 179 -4.05 8.07 -0.27
C SER A 179 -4.23 9.30 0.61
N ILE A 180 -3.82 10.46 0.11
CA ILE A 180 -4.08 11.77 0.71
C ILE A 180 -4.88 12.62 -0.28
N ASP A 181 -5.99 13.17 0.18
CA ASP A 181 -6.76 14.19 -0.53
C ASP A 181 -6.14 15.57 -0.22
N LEU A 182 -5.50 16.16 -1.22
CA LEU A 182 -4.84 17.46 -1.09
C LEU A 182 -5.83 18.63 -1.00
N ASN A 183 -7.06 18.48 -1.51
CA ASN A 183 -8.07 19.53 -1.41
C ASN A 183 -8.45 19.78 0.04
N ASN A 184 -8.45 18.72 0.87
CA ASN A 184 -8.87 18.75 2.26
C ASN A 184 -7.72 18.49 3.26
N ALA A 185 -6.50 18.28 2.77
CA ALA A 185 -5.30 17.95 3.58
C ALA A 185 -5.51 16.79 4.58
N ARG A 186 -6.18 15.71 4.14
CA ARG A 186 -6.54 14.57 4.99
C ARG A 186 -6.31 13.21 4.31
N PRO A 187 -6.13 12.14 5.08
CA PRO A 187 -6.16 10.79 4.54
C PRO A 187 -7.46 10.51 3.78
N HIS A 188 -7.37 9.83 2.65
CA HIS A 188 -8.49 9.40 1.85
C HIS A 188 -8.33 7.94 1.45
N PHE A 189 -9.36 7.14 1.66
CA PHE A 189 -9.34 5.70 1.43
C PHE A 189 -10.29 5.34 0.30
N PHE A 190 -9.75 4.75 -0.77
CA PHE A 190 -10.54 4.19 -1.84
C PHE A 190 -10.93 2.76 -1.46
N GLN A 191 -12.23 2.50 -1.31
CA GLN A 191 -12.79 1.25 -0.83
C GLN A 191 -13.70 0.65 -1.89
N SER A 192 -13.42 -0.58 -2.33
CA SER A 192 -14.19 -1.23 -3.40
C SER A 192 -15.65 -1.46 -3.02
N GLU A 193 -15.93 -1.79 -1.76
CA GLU A 193 -17.30 -2.04 -1.32
C GLU A 193 -18.13 -0.73 -1.31
N ARG A 194 -17.54 0.39 -0.91
CA ARG A 194 -18.17 1.71 -1.04
C ARG A 194 -18.40 2.11 -2.50
N ALA A 195 -17.47 1.78 -3.38
CA ALA A 195 -17.60 2.07 -4.81
C ALA A 195 -18.73 1.29 -5.49
N LYS A 196 -19.16 0.16 -4.91
CA LYS A 196 -20.34 -0.61 -5.37
C LYS A 196 -21.66 0.09 -5.02
N GLU A 197 -21.69 0.77 -3.86
CA GLU A 197 -22.88 1.41 -3.33
C GLU A 197 -23.04 2.85 -3.82
N ASP A 198 -21.91 3.57 -4.00
CA ASP A 198 -21.88 4.98 -4.33
C ASP A 198 -20.99 5.26 -5.55
N PRO A 199 -21.57 5.65 -6.71
CA PRO A 199 -20.83 6.01 -7.91
C PRO A 199 -19.82 7.14 -7.71
N SER A 200 -20.02 8.03 -6.72
CA SER A 200 -19.06 9.09 -6.39
C SER A 200 -17.76 8.56 -5.79
N GLN A 201 -17.77 7.31 -5.29
CA GLN A 201 -16.61 6.60 -4.76
C GLN A 201 -15.98 5.66 -5.78
N ASN A 202 -16.53 5.55 -6.99
CA ASN A 202 -16.02 4.65 -8.02
C ASN A 202 -15.13 5.37 -9.02
N TYR A 203 -13.99 4.75 -9.33
CA TYR A 203 -12.92 5.27 -10.18
C TYR A 203 -12.37 4.18 -11.10
N LEU A 204 -11.77 4.56 -12.21
CA LEU A 204 -10.99 3.64 -13.04
C LEU A 204 -9.74 3.19 -12.29
N SER A 205 -9.50 1.89 -12.23
CA SER A 205 -8.35 1.31 -11.51
C SER A 205 -6.99 1.81 -12.04
N LYS A 206 -6.91 2.09 -13.35
CA LYS A 206 -5.70 2.66 -13.96
C LYS A 206 -5.36 4.08 -13.47
N ASP A 207 -6.38 4.89 -13.22
CA ASP A 207 -6.21 6.26 -12.74
C ASP A 207 -5.89 6.24 -11.24
N LEU A 208 -6.55 5.34 -10.47
CA LEU A 208 -6.19 5.06 -9.09
C LEU A 208 -4.74 4.62 -8.96
N ALA A 209 -4.28 3.67 -9.80
CA ALA A 209 -2.90 3.18 -9.77
C ALA A 209 -1.87 4.32 -9.87
N THR A 210 -2.15 5.32 -10.73
CA THR A 210 -1.27 6.47 -10.91
C THR A 210 -1.33 7.43 -9.71
N ALA A 211 -2.50 7.60 -9.12
CA ALA A 211 -2.72 8.56 -8.03
C ALA A 211 -2.22 8.06 -6.67
N VAL A 212 -2.52 6.79 -6.31
CA VAL A 212 -2.10 6.21 -5.02
C VAL A 212 -0.60 5.95 -4.95
N THR A 213 0.11 6.00 -6.09
CA THR A 213 1.58 5.88 -6.17
C THR A 213 2.30 7.21 -6.42
N ALA A 214 1.56 8.32 -6.41
CA ALA A 214 2.11 9.66 -6.62
C ALA A 214 2.83 10.18 -5.37
N ALA A 215 3.95 9.52 -4.99
CA ALA A 215 4.74 9.87 -3.82
C ALA A 215 5.32 11.30 -3.95
N PRO A 216 5.16 12.16 -2.93
CA PRO A 216 5.76 13.50 -2.91
C PRO A 216 7.25 13.45 -3.22
N ILE A 217 7.78 14.48 -3.88
CA ILE A 217 9.17 14.56 -4.36
C ILE A 217 9.43 13.69 -5.60
N PHE A 218 8.86 12.48 -5.65
CA PHE A 218 9.10 11.54 -6.75
C PHE A 218 8.16 11.78 -7.93
N PHE A 219 6.87 11.99 -7.68
CA PHE A 219 5.84 12.19 -8.69
C PHE A 219 4.93 13.38 -8.37
N SER A 220 4.31 13.95 -9.41
CA SER A 220 3.27 14.97 -9.21
C SER A 220 1.99 14.33 -8.67
N PRO A 221 1.25 15.01 -7.76
CA PRO A 221 -0.11 14.63 -7.43
C PRO A 221 -0.98 14.52 -8.68
N GLN A 222 -2.00 13.67 -8.62
CA GLN A 222 -2.87 13.37 -9.77
C GLN A 222 -4.28 13.93 -9.55
N ILE A 223 -4.88 14.44 -10.62
CA ILE A 223 -6.30 14.78 -10.65
C ILE A 223 -7.07 13.51 -11.03
N LEU A 224 -7.86 12.99 -10.10
CA LEU A 224 -8.76 11.87 -10.32
C LEU A 224 -10.17 12.34 -10.62
N LYS A 225 -10.83 11.67 -11.58
CA LYS A 225 -12.26 11.82 -11.84
C LYS A 225 -13.00 10.56 -11.45
N ASN A 226 -14.05 10.72 -10.63
CA ASN A 226 -14.94 9.60 -10.29
C ASN A 226 -15.94 9.32 -11.45
N SER A 227 -16.80 8.32 -11.27
CA SER A 227 -17.80 7.94 -12.28
C SER A 227 -18.85 9.04 -12.57
N LEU A 228 -18.97 10.06 -11.71
CA LEU A 228 -19.84 11.22 -11.90
C LEU A 228 -19.10 12.41 -12.53
N GLY A 229 -17.79 12.31 -12.79
CA GLY A 229 -16.96 13.37 -13.33
C GLY A 229 -16.44 14.38 -12.30
N GLU A 230 -16.66 14.16 -11.01
CA GLU A 230 -16.13 15.01 -9.94
C GLU A 230 -14.62 14.78 -9.77
N GLU A 231 -13.89 15.87 -9.50
CA GLU A 231 -12.44 15.86 -9.43
C GLU A 231 -11.92 15.91 -7.98
N LYS A 232 -10.86 15.15 -7.72
CA LYS A 232 -10.05 15.23 -6.49
C LYS A 232 -8.57 15.26 -6.85
N ILE A 233 -7.78 16.03 -6.09
CA ILE A 233 -6.32 16.01 -6.22
C ILE A 233 -5.76 15.05 -5.18
N ILE A 234 -5.16 13.97 -5.66
CA ILE A 234 -4.73 12.85 -4.83
C ILE A 234 -3.22 12.68 -4.92
N MET A 235 -2.60 12.31 -3.80
CA MET A 235 -1.22 11.87 -3.72
C MET A 235 -1.08 10.60 -2.87
N ASP A 236 0.09 9.98 -2.93
CA ASP A 236 0.48 8.81 -2.15
C ASP A 236 0.45 9.08 -0.65
N ALA A 237 -0.05 8.11 0.13
CA ALA A 237 -0.12 8.19 1.59
C ALA A 237 1.16 7.77 2.31
N GLY A 238 2.20 7.29 1.63
CA GLY A 238 3.37 6.65 2.23
C GLY A 238 4.17 7.49 3.24
N ILE A 239 3.94 8.81 3.28
CA ILE A 239 4.53 9.70 4.30
C ILE A 239 3.70 9.79 5.60
N VAL A 240 2.47 9.29 5.60
CA VAL A 240 1.52 9.37 6.73
C VAL A 240 1.07 7.99 7.17
N VAL A 241 0.86 7.08 6.23
CA VAL A 241 0.42 5.70 6.47
C VAL A 241 1.10 4.79 5.46
N ASN A 242 2.36 4.43 5.71
CA ASN A 242 3.11 3.54 4.82
C ASN A 242 2.80 2.07 5.06
N ASN A 243 2.56 1.69 6.34
CA ASN A 243 2.06 0.38 6.74
C ASN A 243 0.54 0.47 7.00
N PRO A 244 -0.32 -0.02 6.07
CA PRO A 244 -1.77 0.17 6.16
C PRO A 244 -2.48 -0.85 7.06
N THR A 245 -1.78 -1.65 7.85
CA THR A 245 -2.36 -2.80 8.55
C THR A 245 -3.52 -2.42 9.46
N ILE A 246 -3.41 -1.32 10.22
CA ILE A 246 -4.49 -0.84 11.10
C ILE A 246 -5.73 -0.45 10.29
N GLN A 247 -5.55 0.20 9.14
CA GLN A 247 -6.66 0.61 8.27
C GLN A 247 -7.35 -0.60 7.64
N VAL A 248 -6.59 -1.63 7.26
CA VAL A 248 -7.15 -2.90 6.73
C VAL A 248 -7.91 -3.66 7.82
N ILE A 249 -7.41 -3.69 9.06
CA ILE A 249 -8.13 -4.24 10.23
C ILE A 249 -9.45 -3.49 10.44
N SER A 250 -9.42 -2.15 10.43
CA SER A 250 -10.61 -1.32 10.58
C SER A 250 -11.64 -1.60 9.49
N GLU A 251 -11.20 -1.78 8.24
CA GLU A 251 -12.10 -2.13 7.13
C GLU A 251 -12.70 -3.52 7.30
N ALA A 252 -11.90 -4.51 7.74
CA ALA A 252 -12.38 -5.85 8.02
C ALA A 252 -13.47 -5.85 9.12
N HIS A 253 -13.29 -5.08 10.20
CA HIS A 253 -14.31 -4.95 11.24
C HIS A 253 -15.63 -4.34 10.74
N LYS A 254 -15.56 -3.38 9.82
CA LYS A 254 -16.77 -2.79 9.21
C LYS A 254 -17.51 -3.79 8.33
N LEU A 255 -16.77 -4.54 7.50
CA LEU A 255 -17.33 -5.49 6.56
C LEU A 255 -17.80 -6.79 7.21
N TYR A 256 -17.13 -7.23 8.27
CA TYR A 256 -17.39 -8.49 8.97
C TYR A 256 -17.71 -8.26 10.46
N PRO A 257 -18.85 -7.64 10.80
CA PRO A 257 -19.16 -7.24 12.18
C PRO A 257 -19.35 -8.43 13.13
N LYS A 258 -19.49 -9.66 12.61
CA LYS A 258 -19.64 -10.90 13.39
C LYS A 258 -18.36 -11.74 13.46
N MET A 259 -17.22 -11.20 13.02
CA MET A 259 -15.97 -11.95 13.08
C MET A 259 -15.50 -12.10 14.55
N ASP A 260 -15.11 -13.33 14.88
CA ASP A 260 -14.54 -13.70 16.17
C ASP A 260 -13.03 -13.94 16.07
N ASN A 261 -12.53 -14.22 14.85
CA ASN A 261 -11.14 -14.55 14.60
C ASN A 261 -10.62 -13.79 13.37
N LEU A 262 -9.47 -13.14 13.52
CA LEU A 262 -8.83 -12.36 12.47
C LEU A 262 -7.40 -12.85 12.25
N LEU A 263 -7.10 -13.39 11.08
CA LEU A 263 -5.73 -13.69 10.64
C LEU A 263 -5.18 -12.51 9.87
N ILE A 264 -4.08 -11.95 10.33
CA ILE A 264 -3.45 -10.76 9.76
C ILE A 264 -2.10 -11.15 9.16
N VAL A 265 -1.95 -10.95 7.85
CA VAL A 265 -0.67 -11.08 7.16
C VAL A 265 -0.27 -9.70 6.64
N SER A 266 0.79 -9.14 7.20
CA SER A 266 1.37 -7.85 6.83
C SER A 266 2.71 -8.07 6.15
N ILE A 267 2.87 -7.56 4.92
CA ILE A 267 4.10 -7.74 4.15
C ILE A 267 4.73 -6.38 3.87
N GLY A 268 5.93 -6.21 4.41
CA GLY A 268 6.74 -5.02 4.20
C GLY A 268 7.54 -5.07 2.90
N THR A 269 8.17 -3.95 2.59
CA THR A 269 9.06 -3.80 1.44
C THR A 269 10.54 -3.80 1.84
N GLY A 270 10.83 -4.31 3.02
CA GLY A 270 12.18 -4.50 3.57
C GLY A 270 12.62 -3.43 4.56
N LYS A 271 13.22 -3.89 5.66
CA LYS A 271 13.74 -3.03 6.72
C LYS A 271 14.99 -2.31 6.24
N ASN A 272 14.89 -1.00 6.14
CA ASN A 272 16.01 -0.16 5.77
C ASN A 272 16.98 -0.03 6.95
N LYS A 273 18.26 -0.29 6.72
CA LYS A 273 19.32 0.17 7.62
C LYS A 273 19.53 1.65 7.35
N PHE A 274 18.79 2.47 8.06
CA PHE A 274 18.92 3.92 7.93
C PHE A 274 20.23 4.38 8.58
N ASN A 275 21.16 4.88 7.76
CA ASN A 275 22.44 5.40 8.23
C ASN A 275 22.27 6.82 8.82
N PHE A 276 21.46 6.85 9.87
CA PHE A 276 21.17 8.06 10.61
C PHE A 276 22.18 8.16 11.75
N HIS A 277 23.01 9.19 11.75
CA HIS A 277 23.88 9.47 12.88
C HIS A 277 23.11 10.34 13.90
N PRO A 278 22.48 9.78 14.94
CA PRO A 278 21.61 10.55 15.83
C PRO A 278 22.30 11.75 16.45
N ARG A 279 23.59 11.59 16.81
CA ARG A 279 24.38 12.70 17.40
C ARG A 279 24.58 13.88 16.45
N LYS A 280 24.64 13.66 15.12
CA LYS A 280 24.74 14.74 14.14
C LYS A 280 23.42 15.51 13.99
N MET A 281 22.32 14.92 14.43
CA MET A 281 20.98 15.52 14.33
C MET A 281 20.60 16.34 15.57
N LEU A 282 21.37 16.28 16.67
CA LEU A 282 21.07 17.02 17.91
C LEU A 282 20.97 18.55 17.69
N ASN A 283 21.73 19.07 16.71
CA ASN A 283 21.72 20.50 16.36
C ASN A 283 21.31 20.72 14.91
N ALA A 284 20.58 19.78 14.30
CA ALA A 284 20.18 19.87 12.91
C ALA A 284 19.08 20.92 12.69
N GLY A 285 19.35 21.90 11.86
CA GLY A 285 18.36 22.85 11.36
C GLY A 285 17.65 22.33 10.11
N ALA A 286 16.73 23.14 9.57
CA ALA A 286 15.92 22.79 8.40
C ALA A 286 16.77 22.33 7.19
N ILE A 287 17.91 22.97 6.93
CA ILE A 287 18.78 22.61 5.80
C ILE A 287 19.29 21.16 5.94
N THR A 288 19.74 20.77 7.14
CA THR A 288 20.25 19.42 7.41
C THR A 288 19.16 18.35 7.24
N TRP A 289 17.93 18.63 7.69
CA TRP A 289 16.80 17.74 7.54
C TRP A 289 16.31 17.61 6.09
N MET A 290 16.46 18.69 5.30
CA MET A 290 16.08 18.69 3.87
C MET A 290 17.15 18.06 2.97
N GLU A 291 18.41 17.96 3.44
CA GLU A 291 19.49 17.34 2.69
C GLU A 291 19.17 15.87 2.39
N ASP A 292 19.30 15.43 1.12
CA ASP A 292 18.96 14.09 0.65
C ASP A 292 17.57 13.59 1.07
N PHE A 293 16.64 14.52 1.30
CA PHE A 293 15.28 14.22 1.77
C PHE A 293 15.26 13.41 3.08
N LYS A 294 16.21 13.64 3.99
CA LYS A 294 16.36 12.91 5.25
C LYS A 294 15.06 12.88 6.07
N LEU A 295 14.39 14.03 6.18
CA LEU A 295 13.12 14.10 6.90
C LEU A 295 12.06 13.16 6.29
N PHE A 296 11.92 13.18 4.97
CA PHE A 296 10.99 12.31 4.25
C PHE A 296 11.32 10.82 4.45
N LYS A 297 12.60 10.45 4.28
CA LYS A 297 13.06 9.08 4.49
C LYS A 297 12.84 8.63 5.94
N PHE A 298 13.10 9.51 6.91
CA PHE A 298 12.88 9.24 8.33
C PHE A 298 11.39 9.01 8.64
N MET A 299 10.49 9.86 8.13
CA MET A 299 9.05 9.72 8.35
C MET A 299 8.53 8.37 7.84
N ILE A 300 8.91 7.96 6.63
CA ILE A 300 8.51 6.66 6.07
C ILE A 300 9.00 5.50 6.96
N VAL A 301 10.25 5.53 7.43
CA VAL A 301 10.80 4.44 8.24
C VAL A 301 10.18 4.39 9.63
N ALA A 302 9.94 5.54 10.26
CA ALA A 302 9.34 5.61 11.58
C ALA A 302 7.88 5.13 11.55
N GLU A 303 7.12 5.52 10.55
CA GLU A 303 5.70 5.16 10.39
C GLU A 303 5.49 3.66 10.15
N VAL A 304 6.39 2.99 9.42
CA VAL A 304 6.29 1.54 9.17
C VAL A 304 6.37 0.72 10.48
N GLN A 305 7.14 1.19 11.46
CA GLN A 305 7.39 0.44 12.69
C GLN A 305 6.26 0.55 13.72
N ASP A 306 5.54 1.67 13.74
CA ASP A 306 4.52 1.94 14.75
C ASP A 306 3.37 0.91 14.77
N PRO A 307 2.72 0.59 13.63
CA PRO A 307 1.69 -0.44 13.60
C PRO A 307 2.18 -1.84 14.00
N ASP A 308 3.44 -2.18 13.65
CA ASP A 308 4.01 -3.49 13.96
C ASP A 308 4.22 -3.65 15.48
N VAL A 309 4.74 -2.63 16.17
CA VAL A 309 4.89 -2.63 17.63
C VAL A 309 3.53 -2.81 18.31
N VAL A 310 2.55 -1.98 17.94
CA VAL A 310 1.20 -2.02 18.54
C VAL A 310 0.51 -3.37 18.30
N LEU A 311 0.60 -3.91 17.08
CA LEU A 311 -0.06 -5.17 16.74
C LEU A 311 0.63 -6.38 17.37
N ASN A 312 1.94 -6.36 17.53
CA ASN A 312 2.65 -7.39 18.29
C ASN A 312 2.18 -7.38 19.75
N ASP A 313 2.09 -6.22 20.38
CA ASP A 313 1.60 -6.11 21.77
C ASP A 313 0.16 -6.65 21.93
N ILE A 314 -0.73 -6.34 20.96
CA ILE A 314 -2.14 -6.78 21.02
C ILE A 314 -2.30 -8.29 20.73
N TYR A 315 -1.55 -8.84 19.78
CA TYR A 315 -1.76 -10.20 19.28
C TYR A 315 -0.74 -11.22 19.78
N ASP A 316 0.39 -10.79 20.41
CA ASP A 316 1.42 -11.69 20.94
C ASP A 316 1.18 -12.12 22.40
N GLU A 317 0.29 -11.45 23.14
CA GLU A 317 -0.08 -11.83 24.54
C GLU A 317 -0.62 -13.25 24.68
N ASN A 318 -1.07 -13.88 23.57
CA ASN A 318 -1.53 -15.25 23.52
C ASN A 318 -0.73 -16.10 22.53
N ARG A 319 0.53 -16.43 22.85
CA ARG A 319 1.44 -17.29 22.03
C ARG A 319 0.85 -18.63 21.57
N LYS A 320 -0.31 -19.04 22.07
CA LYS A 320 -0.99 -20.27 21.64
C LYS A 320 -1.74 -20.13 20.31
N ASN A 321 -2.10 -18.89 19.90
CA ASN A 321 -2.80 -18.61 18.64
C ASN A 321 -2.25 -17.34 18.00
N LYS A 322 -0.99 -17.39 17.52
CA LYS A 322 -0.41 -16.28 16.75
C LYS A 322 -1.29 -15.99 15.52
N ASN A 323 -1.91 -14.81 15.47
CA ASN A 323 -2.79 -14.39 14.38
C ASN A 323 -2.28 -13.16 13.62
N TYR A 324 -1.17 -12.58 14.04
CA TYR A 324 -0.46 -11.52 13.34
C TYR A 324 0.90 -12.02 12.85
N TYR A 325 1.16 -11.80 11.57
CA TYR A 325 2.41 -12.16 10.90
C TYR A 325 2.93 -10.95 10.14
N ARG A 326 4.14 -10.51 10.47
CA ARG A 326 4.88 -9.48 9.75
C ARG A 326 6.01 -10.11 8.97
N LEU A 327 5.96 -10.04 7.64
CA LEU A 327 6.99 -10.57 6.75
C LEU A 327 7.77 -9.42 6.12
N GLU A 328 9.04 -9.26 6.50
CA GLU A 328 9.84 -8.15 6.05
C GLU A 328 11.35 -8.47 6.14
N PRO A 329 12.04 -8.69 5.00
CA PRO A 329 13.48 -8.96 4.99
C PRO A 329 14.33 -7.74 5.34
N GLU A 330 15.51 -7.98 5.93
CA GLU A 330 16.52 -6.96 6.12
C GLU A 330 17.16 -6.54 4.79
N LEU A 331 17.29 -5.23 4.54
CA LEU A 331 17.94 -4.69 3.35
C LEU A 331 19.38 -4.26 3.63
N THR A 332 20.16 -4.15 2.55
CA THR A 332 21.47 -3.50 2.56
C THR A 332 21.33 -2.01 2.28
N GLU A 333 22.37 -1.21 2.54
CA GLU A 333 22.37 0.21 2.14
C GLU A 333 22.12 0.40 0.65
N ASN A 334 22.68 -0.47 -0.18
CA ASN A 334 22.58 -0.37 -1.64
C ASN A 334 21.16 -0.64 -2.16
N THR A 335 20.35 -1.42 -1.43
CA THR A 335 19.00 -1.81 -1.83
C THR A 335 17.90 -0.99 -1.14
N SER A 336 18.26 0.04 -0.39
CA SER A 336 17.34 0.85 0.41
C SER A 336 16.55 1.90 -0.39
N GLU A 337 17.06 2.33 -1.55
CA GLU A 337 16.43 3.40 -2.34
C GLU A 337 15.16 2.92 -3.03
N ILE A 338 14.08 3.72 -2.90
CA ILE A 338 12.73 3.35 -3.38
C ILE A 338 12.55 3.53 -4.89
N ASP A 339 13.45 4.25 -5.56
CA ASP A 339 13.41 4.56 -6.99
C ASP A 339 14.60 3.99 -7.80
N ASN A 340 15.42 3.14 -7.20
CA ASN A 340 16.52 2.48 -7.89
C ASN A 340 16.03 1.23 -8.66
N ALA A 341 15.55 1.44 -9.88
CA ALA A 341 15.05 0.37 -10.76
C ALA A 341 16.13 -0.26 -11.66
N SER A 342 17.43 -0.16 -11.30
CA SER A 342 18.49 -0.82 -12.06
C SER A 342 18.35 -2.35 -11.98
N ASP A 343 18.75 -3.07 -13.05
CA ASP A 343 18.71 -4.54 -13.07
C ASP A 343 19.47 -5.16 -11.92
N LYS A 344 20.60 -4.56 -11.55
CA LYS A 344 21.41 -4.99 -10.42
C LYS A 344 20.58 -4.92 -9.12
N ASN A 345 20.00 -3.75 -8.82
CA ASN A 345 19.23 -3.57 -7.60
C ASN A 345 17.97 -4.47 -7.58
N MET A 346 17.26 -4.57 -8.70
CA MET A 346 16.09 -5.45 -8.80
C MET A 346 16.46 -6.93 -8.63
N GLY A 347 17.64 -7.34 -9.11
CA GLY A 347 18.20 -8.68 -8.89
C GLY A 347 18.54 -8.91 -7.41
N GLU A 348 19.28 -8.00 -6.78
CA GLU A 348 19.65 -8.08 -5.37
C GLU A 348 18.41 -8.12 -4.45
N LEU A 349 17.39 -7.30 -4.69
CA LEU A 349 16.12 -7.35 -3.95
C LEU A 349 15.42 -8.71 -4.07
N TYR A 350 15.45 -9.29 -5.27
CA TYR A 350 14.87 -10.62 -5.50
C TYR A 350 15.66 -11.71 -4.75
N GLU A 351 17.00 -11.69 -4.80
CA GLU A 351 17.86 -12.65 -4.07
C GLU A 351 17.72 -12.54 -2.55
N ILE A 352 17.64 -11.31 -2.02
CA ILE A 352 17.35 -11.07 -0.60
C ILE A 352 16.02 -11.72 -0.21
N THR A 353 15.01 -11.60 -1.08
CA THR A 353 13.69 -12.17 -0.83
C THR A 353 13.72 -13.72 -0.88
N GLU A 354 14.41 -14.31 -1.84
CA GLU A 354 14.58 -15.78 -1.90
C GLU A 354 15.26 -16.31 -0.64
N LYS A 355 16.34 -15.65 -0.20
CA LYS A 355 17.02 -16.00 1.04
C LYS A 355 16.08 -15.88 2.24
N TYR A 356 15.32 -14.80 2.35
CA TYR A 356 14.35 -14.58 3.42
C TYR A 356 13.28 -15.68 3.46
N ILE A 357 12.72 -16.06 2.31
CA ILE A 357 11.74 -17.13 2.19
C ILE A 357 12.34 -18.47 2.66
N HIS A 358 13.57 -18.77 2.26
CA HIS A 358 14.27 -19.98 2.68
C HIS A 358 14.52 -19.99 4.19
N ASP A 359 15.06 -18.92 4.74
CA ASP A 359 15.42 -18.80 6.16
C ASP A 359 14.19 -18.82 7.09
N ASN A 360 13.01 -18.37 6.59
CA ASN A 360 11.75 -18.32 7.33
C ASN A 360 10.72 -19.35 6.83
N ALA A 361 11.19 -20.44 6.21
CA ALA A 361 10.31 -21.44 5.60
C ALA A 361 9.30 -22.05 6.59
N ALA A 362 9.67 -22.21 7.86
CA ALA A 362 8.77 -22.73 8.91
C ALA A 362 7.61 -21.76 9.19
N GLU A 363 7.88 -20.46 9.32
CA GLU A 363 6.83 -19.45 9.54
C GLU A 363 5.91 -19.33 8.32
N ILE A 364 6.48 -19.33 7.10
CA ILE A 364 5.71 -19.28 5.85
C ILE A 364 4.82 -20.53 5.75
N ALA A 365 5.31 -21.70 6.12
CA ALA A 365 4.52 -22.94 6.14
C ALA A 365 3.37 -22.85 7.17
N GLU A 366 3.61 -22.29 8.37
CA GLU A 366 2.58 -22.05 9.37
C GLU A 366 1.47 -21.11 8.84
N ILE A 367 1.85 -20.01 8.22
CA ILE A 367 0.90 -19.10 7.57
C ILE A 367 0.09 -19.84 6.51
N CYS A 368 0.76 -20.61 5.65
CA CYS A 368 0.11 -21.41 4.61
C CYS A 368 -0.94 -22.37 5.17
N GLU A 369 -0.65 -23.06 6.28
CA GLU A 369 -1.64 -23.94 6.92
C GLU A 369 -2.84 -23.18 7.47
N LYS A 370 -2.64 -21.97 7.97
CA LYS A 370 -3.75 -21.11 8.42
C LYS A 370 -4.57 -20.57 7.24
N LEU A 371 -3.90 -20.23 6.13
CA LEU A 371 -4.56 -19.73 4.93
C LEU A 371 -5.41 -20.79 4.22
N LYS A 372 -5.08 -22.08 4.34
CA LYS A 372 -5.86 -23.20 3.79
C LYS A 372 -7.15 -23.48 4.55
N LYS A 373 -7.20 -23.14 5.85
CA LYS A 373 -8.41 -23.34 6.68
C LYS A 373 -9.49 -22.36 6.23
N ASP A 374 -10.73 -22.81 6.10
CA ASP A 374 -11.88 -21.97 5.75
C ASP A 374 -12.34 -21.11 6.93
#